data_5cdfe53c17ea2f04f9321b120c4bee1b
#
_entry.id   5cdfe53c17ea2f04f9321b120c4bee1b
#
_cell.length_a   1.000
_cell.length_b   1.000
_cell.length_c   1.000
_cell.angle_alpha   90.00
_cell.angle_beta   90.00
_cell.angle_gamma   90.00
#
_symmetry.space_group_name_H-M   'P 1'
#
loop_
_entity.id
_entity.type
_entity.pdbx_description
1 polymer ?
#
loop_
_entity_poly.entity_id
_entity_poly.type
_entity_poly.pdbx_seq_one_letter_code
_entity_poly.pdbx_strand_id
1 'polypeptide(L)'
;MPEINLYDLLAHYAKYWLFIVLSTIIGLTAGMAYTNLIQVPIYKSEATLILVDSIPSSTKDATQINNYLELLKSRRVLQPVIAENQLGQSYGELSKSITTSNDKDTEVVKLSVSISDPLKSQQVLNDAIASFKREVKKLYDKDNIEVVDSASLPTEPANVKSTLQITLGAIAGFLFAIIVVFFIYDYRLSRAANPELFTKTPDQPKKKKAKKKKPTKPASIGIITRIKTIWRNFTTALAKQWRSLLKDAKSTFAPERETDKPKPAAKPAAKSKKKE
;
A
#
# COMPACT_ATOMS: atom_id res chain seq x y z
N MET A 1 -9.80 33.53 30.79
CA MET A 1 -9.36 32.25 30.18
C MET A 1 -8.33 31.69 31.14
N PRO A 2 -8.35 30.41 31.54
CA PRO A 2 -7.31 29.87 32.40
C PRO A 2 -6.00 29.91 31.62
N GLU A 3 -4.97 30.50 32.22
CA GLU A 3 -3.65 30.55 31.65
C GLU A 3 -3.07 29.13 31.61
N ILE A 4 -2.64 28.68 30.43
CA ILE A 4 -2.03 27.37 30.27
C ILE A 4 -0.60 27.51 30.79
N ASN A 5 -0.33 26.93 31.96
CA ASN A 5 1.01 26.88 32.50
C ASN A 5 1.80 25.75 31.79
N LEU A 6 2.87 26.10 31.10
CA LEU A 6 3.69 25.17 30.32
C LEU A 6 4.28 24.05 31.19
N TYR A 7 4.59 24.33 32.46
CA TYR A 7 5.09 23.34 33.40
C TYR A 7 4.04 22.29 33.75
N ASP A 8 2.79 22.70 33.96
CA ASP A 8 1.68 21.78 34.26
C ASP A 8 1.35 20.90 33.06
N LEU A 9 1.47 21.46 31.86
CA LEU A 9 1.31 20.70 30.59
C LEU A 9 2.41 19.64 30.49
N LEU A 10 3.68 20.01 30.71
CA LEU A 10 4.80 19.08 30.63
C LEU A 10 4.70 17.95 31.68
N ALA A 11 4.32 18.29 32.91
CA ALA A 11 4.08 17.31 33.98
C ALA A 11 2.92 16.35 33.62
N HIS A 12 1.91 16.85 32.89
CA HIS A 12 0.81 16.02 32.40
C HIS A 12 1.29 15.02 31.36
N TYR A 13 2.10 15.44 30.37
CA TYR A 13 2.70 14.51 29.40
C TYR A 13 3.59 13.47 30.07
N ALA A 14 4.41 13.88 31.05
CA ALA A 14 5.23 12.95 31.83
C ALA A 14 4.38 11.89 32.55
N LYS A 15 3.19 12.24 33.03
CA LYS A 15 2.28 11.28 33.66
C LYS A 15 1.74 10.23 32.68
N TYR A 16 1.59 10.59 31.40
CA TYR A 16 1.06 9.69 30.35
C TYR A 16 2.14 9.13 29.44
N TRP A 17 3.41 9.16 29.87
CA TRP A 17 4.53 8.67 29.06
C TRP A 17 4.34 7.23 28.56
N LEU A 18 3.77 6.35 29.41
CA LEU A 18 3.49 4.96 29.04
C LEU A 18 2.47 4.84 27.91
N PHE A 19 1.44 5.71 27.92
CA PHE A 19 0.44 5.77 26.84
C PHE A 19 1.09 6.24 25.53
N ILE A 20 2.00 7.21 25.60
CA ILE A 20 2.73 7.71 24.42
C ILE A 20 3.61 6.60 23.83
N VAL A 21 4.38 5.90 24.68
CA VAL A 21 5.21 4.77 24.25
C VAL A 21 4.36 3.66 23.63
N LEU A 22 3.26 3.27 24.28
CA LEU A 22 2.39 2.21 23.79
C LEU A 22 1.76 2.58 22.44
N SER A 23 1.28 3.81 22.29
CA SER A 23 0.73 4.31 21.02
C SER A 23 1.76 4.33 19.91
N THR A 24 3.01 4.72 20.21
CA THR A 24 4.11 4.69 19.25
C THR A 24 4.44 3.25 18.81
N ILE A 25 4.44 2.30 19.74
CA ILE A 25 4.63 0.87 19.42
C ILE A 25 3.47 0.36 18.53
N ILE A 26 2.23 0.74 18.83
CA ILE A 26 1.07 0.38 17.99
C ILE A 26 1.22 0.97 16.58
N GLY A 27 1.64 2.23 16.47
CA GLY A 27 1.91 2.87 15.18
C GLY A 27 3.02 2.16 14.40
N LEU A 28 4.10 1.77 15.06
CA LEU A 28 5.21 1.02 14.48
C LEU A 28 4.75 -0.36 13.98
N THR A 29 4.00 -1.10 14.80
CA THR A 29 3.46 -2.41 14.40
C THR A 29 2.45 -2.30 13.27
N ALA A 30 1.64 -1.24 13.22
CA ALA A 30 0.73 -0.97 12.12
C ALA A 30 1.48 -0.66 10.82
N GLY A 31 2.57 0.12 10.87
CA GLY A 31 3.46 0.37 9.73
C GLY A 31 4.10 -0.92 9.20
N MET A 32 4.56 -1.79 10.10
CA MET A 32 5.13 -3.09 9.74
C MET A 32 4.07 -4.03 9.12
N ALA A 33 2.87 -4.07 9.69
CA ALA A 33 1.75 -4.85 9.16
C ALA A 33 1.34 -4.37 7.76
N TYR A 34 1.29 -3.07 7.53
CA TYR A 34 1.01 -2.50 6.22
C TYR A 34 2.05 -2.96 5.18
N THR A 35 3.34 -2.87 5.51
CA THR A 35 4.43 -3.28 4.63
C THR A 35 4.35 -4.75 4.23
N ASN A 36 4.06 -5.65 5.18
CA ASN A 36 4.14 -7.09 4.96
C ASN A 36 2.82 -7.72 4.47
N LEU A 37 1.66 -7.14 4.82
CA LEU A 37 0.36 -7.75 4.54
C LEU A 37 -0.42 -7.08 3.40
N ILE A 38 -0.17 -5.80 3.15
CA ILE A 38 -0.98 -5.03 2.20
C ILE A 38 -0.20 -4.71 0.94
N GLN A 39 1.09 -4.46 1.05
CA GLN A 39 1.90 -4.03 -0.08
C GLN A 39 2.36 -5.22 -0.92
N VAL A 40 1.99 -5.24 -2.21
CA VAL A 40 2.50 -6.22 -3.17
C VAL A 40 3.93 -5.83 -3.54
N PRO A 41 4.94 -6.70 -3.31
CA PRO A 41 6.31 -6.41 -3.68
C PRO A 41 6.45 -6.37 -5.21
N ILE A 42 7.22 -5.39 -5.71
CA ILE A 42 7.56 -5.24 -7.12
C ILE A 42 9.08 -5.26 -7.24
N TYR A 43 9.60 -6.15 -8.05
CA TYR A 43 11.02 -6.33 -8.28
C TYR A 43 11.43 -5.66 -9.57
N LYS A 44 12.50 -4.86 -9.53
CA LYS A 44 13.00 -4.09 -10.65
C LYS A 44 14.30 -4.72 -11.16
N SER A 45 14.27 -5.30 -12.36
CA SER A 45 15.46 -5.71 -13.10
C SER A 45 15.96 -4.54 -13.95
N GLU A 46 17.24 -4.35 -14.02
CA GLU A 46 17.90 -3.28 -14.76
C GLU A 46 18.95 -3.86 -15.72
N ALA A 47 19.10 -3.21 -16.87
CA ALA A 47 20.07 -3.51 -17.90
C ALA A 47 20.58 -2.23 -18.56
N THR A 48 21.81 -2.27 -19.08
CA THR A 48 22.42 -1.14 -19.78
C THR A 48 22.81 -1.57 -21.21
N LEU A 49 22.36 -0.80 -22.19
CA LEU A 49 22.70 -0.98 -23.61
C LEU A 49 23.50 0.22 -24.11
N ILE A 50 24.35 -0.02 -25.09
CA ILE A 50 25.00 1.03 -25.87
C ILE A 50 24.58 0.91 -27.33
N LEU A 51 24.27 2.06 -27.94
CA LEU A 51 23.99 2.16 -29.36
C LEU A 51 25.29 2.48 -30.11
N VAL A 52 25.92 1.45 -30.66
CA VAL A 52 27.18 1.58 -31.43
C VAL A 52 26.81 2.09 -32.82
N ASP A 53 27.58 3.01 -33.41
CA ASP A 53 27.30 3.62 -34.72
C ASP A 53 26.17 4.67 -34.81
N SER A 54 25.81 5.31 -33.72
CA SER A 54 25.12 6.58 -33.81
C SER A 54 26.15 7.64 -34.23
N ILE A 55 26.15 8.05 -35.49
CA ILE A 55 27.14 9.01 -36.04
C ILE A 55 27.03 10.31 -35.24
N PRO A 56 28.17 10.82 -34.71
CA PRO A 56 28.13 12.03 -33.91
C PRO A 56 27.79 13.27 -34.75
N SER A 57 26.59 13.72 -34.69
CA SER A 57 26.18 15.03 -35.21
C SER A 57 24.96 15.58 -34.48
N SER A 58 25.29 16.25 -33.45
CA SER A 58 24.67 17.31 -32.67
C SER A 58 23.15 17.46 -32.45
N THR A 59 22.28 17.10 -33.34
CA THR A 59 20.83 17.30 -33.14
C THR A 59 19.98 16.10 -33.65
N LYS A 60 20.54 15.31 -34.52
CA LYS A 60 19.87 14.11 -35.07
C LYS A 60 19.95 12.94 -34.10
N ASP A 61 20.96 12.91 -33.27
CA ASP A 61 21.27 11.77 -32.40
C ASP A 61 20.24 11.59 -31.28
N ALA A 62 19.78 12.68 -30.65
CA ALA A 62 18.73 12.62 -29.63
C ALA A 62 17.38 12.13 -30.18
N THR A 63 17.03 12.51 -31.41
CA THR A 63 15.81 12.04 -32.09
C THR A 63 15.92 10.56 -32.44
N GLN A 64 17.08 10.11 -32.88
CA GLN A 64 17.32 8.72 -33.23
C GLN A 64 17.26 7.83 -31.98
N ILE A 65 17.90 8.21 -30.90
CA ILE A 65 17.84 7.49 -29.62
C ILE A 65 16.39 7.39 -29.13
N ASN A 66 15.62 8.48 -29.19
CA ASN A 66 14.20 8.46 -28.83
C ASN A 66 13.40 7.46 -29.69
N ASN A 67 13.67 7.37 -30.97
CA ASN A 67 13.02 6.37 -31.83
C ASN A 67 13.34 4.94 -31.42
N TYR A 68 14.57 4.65 -30.99
CA TYR A 68 14.92 3.36 -30.43
C TYR A 68 14.22 3.07 -29.10
N LEU A 69 14.07 4.08 -28.22
CA LEU A 69 13.36 3.93 -26.95
C LEU A 69 11.86 3.66 -27.19
N GLU A 70 11.24 4.35 -28.17
CA GLU A 70 9.85 4.11 -28.57
C GLU A 70 9.67 2.73 -29.23
N LEU A 71 10.62 2.32 -30.09
CA LEU A 71 10.59 1.00 -30.70
C LEU A 71 10.65 -0.10 -29.65
N LEU A 72 11.49 0.05 -28.63
CA LEU A 72 11.60 -0.91 -27.52
C LEU A 72 10.28 -1.11 -26.78
N LYS A 73 9.52 -0.04 -26.56
CA LYS A 73 8.19 -0.09 -25.96
C LYS A 73 7.09 -0.49 -26.94
N SER A 74 7.41 -0.69 -28.20
CA SER A 74 6.42 -0.99 -29.23
C SER A 74 5.80 -2.38 -29.05
N ARG A 75 4.61 -2.55 -29.61
CA ARG A 75 3.94 -3.84 -29.63
C ARG A 75 4.71 -4.91 -30.39
N ARG A 76 5.51 -4.52 -31.39
CA ARG A 76 6.35 -5.43 -32.17
C ARG A 76 7.40 -6.13 -31.30
N VAL A 77 7.97 -5.39 -30.35
CA VAL A 77 8.99 -5.92 -29.42
C VAL A 77 8.35 -6.66 -28.26
N LEU A 78 7.30 -6.10 -27.65
CA LEU A 78 6.77 -6.61 -26.39
C LEU A 78 5.74 -7.73 -26.55
N GLN A 79 5.03 -7.82 -27.68
CA GLN A 79 4.03 -8.88 -27.89
C GLN A 79 4.65 -10.29 -27.91
N PRO A 80 5.77 -10.54 -28.60
CA PRO A 80 6.49 -11.82 -28.51
C PRO A 80 6.93 -12.14 -27.06
N VAL A 81 7.44 -11.16 -26.33
CA VAL A 81 7.91 -11.34 -24.95
C VAL A 81 6.76 -11.79 -24.02
N ILE A 82 5.57 -11.20 -24.19
CA ILE A 82 4.37 -11.60 -23.44
C ILE A 82 4.02 -13.06 -23.72
N ALA A 83 4.08 -13.46 -25.00
CA ALA A 83 3.73 -14.82 -25.41
C ALA A 83 4.78 -15.85 -24.93
N GLU A 84 6.06 -15.57 -25.09
CA GLU A 84 7.17 -16.44 -24.70
C GLU A 84 7.23 -16.68 -23.19
N ASN A 85 6.95 -15.62 -22.39
CA ASN A 85 6.97 -15.72 -20.93
C ASN A 85 5.60 -16.05 -20.30
N GLN A 86 4.58 -16.30 -21.12
CA GLN A 86 3.22 -16.61 -20.67
C GLN A 86 2.73 -15.59 -19.62
N LEU A 87 2.99 -14.31 -19.85
CA LEU A 87 2.60 -13.26 -18.93
C LEU A 87 1.07 -13.08 -19.00
N GLY A 88 0.41 -13.15 -17.83
CA GLY A 88 -1.02 -12.85 -17.74
C GLY A 88 -1.35 -11.35 -17.92
N GLN A 89 -0.35 -10.53 -18.24
CA GLN A 89 -0.46 -9.09 -18.43
C GLN A 89 -0.72 -8.73 -19.89
N SER A 90 -1.50 -7.68 -20.09
CA SER A 90 -1.70 -7.09 -21.41
C SER A 90 -0.46 -6.32 -21.88
N TYR A 91 -0.39 -6.07 -23.20
CA TYR A 91 0.66 -5.21 -23.75
C TYR A 91 0.74 -3.83 -23.05
N GLY A 92 -0.41 -3.23 -22.77
CA GLY A 92 -0.45 -1.92 -22.11
C GLY A 92 0.10 -1.94 -20.68
N GLU A 93 -0.07 -3.02 -19.96
CA GLU A 93 0.48 -3.21 -18.60
C GLU A 93 1.98 -3.45 -18.66
N LEU A 94 2.46 -4.34 -19.54
CA LEU A 94 3.89 -4.56 -19.69
C LEU A 94 4.63 -3.31 -20.17
N SER A 95 4.08 -2.58 -21.13
CA SER A 95 4.67 -1.32 -21.62
C SER A 95 4.82 -0.26 -20.51
N LYS A 96 3.88 -0.21 -19.56
CA LYS A 96 3.98 0.67 -18.38
C LYS A 96 4.99 0.17 -17.35
N SER A 97 5.19 -1.14 -17.26
CA SER A 97 6.17 -1.74 -16.35
C SER A 97 7.61 -1.57 -16.85
N ILE A 98 7.80 -1.24 -18.14
CA ILE A 98 9.10 -0.98 -18.73
C ILE A 98 9.40 0.51 -18.68
N THR A 99 10.50 0.84 -18.01
CA THR A 99 11.06 2.19 -18.01
C THR A 99 12.35 2.23 -18.80
N THR A 100 12.46 3.21 -19.66
CA THR A 100 13.65 3.47 -20.47
C THR A 100 14.15 4.85 -20.13
N SER A 101 15.45 5.02 -19.98
CA SER A 101 16.10 6.32 -19.80
C SER A 101 17.41 6.36 -20.59
N ASN A 102 17.71 7.54 -21.08
CA ASN A 102 18.99 7.85 -21.70
C ASN A 102 19.60 9.04 -20.95
N ASP A 103 20.85 8.96 -20.62
CA ASP A 103 21.58 10.09 -20.06
C ASP A 103 21.87 11.06 -21.21
N LYS A 104 21.58 12.33 -21.01
CA LYS A 104 21.74 13.38 -22.05
C LYS A 104 23.14 13.31 -22.67
N ASP A 105 23.17 13.44 -23.99
CA ASP A 105 24.40 13.46 -24.77
C ASP A 105 25.25 12.16 -24.70
N THR A 106 24.63 11.03 -24.39
CA THR A 106 25.27 9.72 -24.40
C THR A 106 24.52 8.72 -25.27
N GLU A 107 25.21 7.71 -25.75
CA GLU A 107 24.66 6.56 -26.47
C GLU A 107 24.19 5.44 -25.53
N VAL A 108 24.29 5.69 -24.23
CA VAL A 108 23.93 4.72 -23.18
C VAL A 108 22.45 4.78 -22.87
N VAL A 109 21.80 3.66 -23.03
CA VAL A 109 20.38 3.48 -22.72
C VAL A 109 20.24 2.53 -21.54
N LYS A 110 19.60 3.01 -20.48
CA LYS A 110 19.25 2.19 -19.30
C LYS A 110 17.81 1.72 -19.46
N LEU A 111 17.62 0.44 -19.22
CA LEU A 111 16.32 -0.23 -19.25
C LEU A 111 16.00 -0.81 -17.90
N SER A 112 14.75 -0.80 -17.54
CA SER A 112 14.29 -1.53 -16.37
C SER A 112 12.88 -2.07 -16.56
N VAL A 113 12.63 -3.24 -15.97
CA VAL A 113 11.33 -3.89 -15.92
C VAL A 113 10.95 -4.09 -14.47
N SER A 114 9.71 -3.77 -14.14
CA SER A 114 9.16 -3.86 -12.78
C SER A 114 8.00 -4.83 -12.74
N ILE A 115 8.21 -6.03 -12.18
CA ILE A 115 7.23 -7.13 -12.10
C ILE A 115 7.24 -7.71 -10.68
N SER A 116 6.16 -8.41 -10.28
CA SER A 116 6.03 -8.98 -8.93
C SER A 116 6.94 -10.19 -8.65
N ASP A 117 7.51 -10.80 -9.69
CA ASP A 117 8.39 -11.97 -9.60
C ASP A 117 9.83 -11.56 -9.99
N PRO A 118 10.83 -11.76 -9.13
CA PRO A 118 12.21 -11.36 -9.41
C PRO A 118 12.84 -12.11 -10.59
N LEU A 119 12.57 -13.41 -10.72
CA LEU A 119 13.10 -14.22 -11.83
C LEU A 119 12.45 -13.82 -13.15
N LYS A 120 11.12 -13.62 -13.14
CA LYS A 120 10.40 -13.15 -14.33
C LYS A 120 10.81 -11.75 -14.74
N SER A 121 11.11 -10.85 -13.80
CA SER A 121 11.57 -9.51 -14.16
C SER A 121 12.89 -9.53 -14.91
N GLN A 122 13.84 -10.38 -14.51
CA GLN A 122 15.10 -10.58 -15.21
C GLN A 122 14.89 -11.23 -16.59
N GLN A 123 14.10 -12.30 -16.65
CA GLN A 123 13.84 -13.02 -17.90
C GLN A 123 13.13 -12.14 -18.92
N VAL A 124 12.06 -11.45 -18.52
CA VAL A 124 11.31 -10.53 -19.39
C VAL A 124 12.19 -9.41 -19.92
N LEU A 125 13.10 -8.87 -19.10
CA LEU A 125 14.02 -7.83 -19.56
C LEU A 125 15.03 -8.37 -20.58
N ASN A 126 15.61 -9.56 -20.35
CA ASN A 126 16.50 -10.20 -21.31
C ASN A 126 15.79 -10.49 -22.64
N ASP A 127 14.57 -11.03 -22.59
CA ASP A 127 13.79 -11.35 -23.79
C ASP A 127 13.35 -10.09 -24.54
N ALA A 128 13.04 -9.00 -23.80
CA ALA A 128 12.74 -7.70 -24.39
C ALA A 128 13.97 -7.13 -25.14
N ILE A 129 15.17 -7.24 -24.58
CA ILE A 129 16.42 -6.85 -25.22
C ILE A 129 16.66 -7.70 -26.47
N ALA A 130 16.50 -9.01 -26.37
CA ALA A 130 16.69 -9.92 -27.51
C ALA A 130 15.68 -9.64 -28.63
N SER A 131 14.41 -9.42 -28.29
CA SER A 131 13.37 -9.05 -29.24
C SER A 131 13.65 -7.69 -29.88
N PHE A 132 14.08 -6.72 -29.09
CA PHE A 132 14.45 -5.39 -29.57
C PHE A 132 15.62 -5.45 -30.58
N LYS A 133 16.70 -6.17 -30.27
CA LYS A 133 17.83 -6.39 -31.19
C LYS A 133 17.36 -7.00 -32.50
N ARG A 134 16.50 -8.02 -32.47
CA ARG A 134 15.92 -8.64 -33.66
C ARG A 134 15.12 -7.65 -34.51
N GLU A 135 14.29 -6.82 -33.89
CA GLU A 135 13.46 -5.84 -34.63
C GLU A 135 14.30 -4.68 -35.17
N VAL A 136 15.31 -4.21 -34.45
CA VAL A 136 16.26 -3.20 -34.97
C VAL A 136 17.01 -3.74 -36.20
N LYS A 137 17.53 -4.99 -36.13
CA LYS A 137 18.18 -5.61 -37.26
C LYS A 137 17.28 -5.74 -38.49
N LYS A 138 15.99 -6.08 -38.30
CA LYS A 138 15.01 -6.15 -39.41
C LYS A 138 14.68 -4.79 -40.01
N LEU A 139 14.61 -3.72 -39.20
CA LEU A 139 14.17 -2.40 -39.65
C LEU A 139 15.28 -1.57 -40.23
N TYR A 140 16.50 -1.70 -39.71
CA TYR A 140 17.63 -0.84 -40.05
C TYR A 140 18.77 -1.60 -40.73
N ASP A 141 18.67 -2.94 -40.82
CA ASP A 141 19.72 -3.83 -41.30
C ASP A 141 21.09 -3.61 -40.62
N LYS A 142 21.01 -3.22 -39.32
CA LYS A 142 22.18 -2.94 -38.50
C LYS A 142 22.13 -3.74 -37.20
N ASP A 143 23.28 -4.21 -36.75
CA ASP A 143 23.47 -4.85 -35.44
C ASP A 143 24.30 -3.89 -34.56
N ASN A 144 23.68 -2.75 -34.24
CA ASN A 144 24.32 -1.63 -33.57
C ASN A 144 23.94 -1.50 -32.11
N ILE A 145 23.43 -2.57 -31.49
CA ILE A 145 23.07 -2.59 -30.08
C ILE A 145 24.00 -3.56 -29.36
N GLU A 146 24.80 -3.06 -28.44
CA GLU A 146 25.61 -3.83 -27.53
C GLU A 146 25.09 -3.82 -26.13
N VAL A 147 25.11 -4.98 -25.45
CA VAL A 147 24.68 -5.11 -24.06
C VAL A 147 25.89 -4.89 -23.18
N VAL A 148 25.93 -3.80 -22.46
CA VAL A 148 26.97 -3.46 -21.48
C VAL A 148 26.74 -4.24 -20.20
N ASP A 149 25.54 -4.09 -19.63
CA ASP A 149 25.11 -4.84 -18.46
C ASP A 149 23.86 -5.65 -18.81
N SER A 150 23.92 -6.96 -18.62
CA SER A 150 22.76 -7.83 -18.77
C SER A 150 21.75 -7.60 -17.66
N ALA A 151 20.51 -8.06 -17.87
CA ALA A 151 19.44 -7.91 -16.90
C ALA A 151 19.82 -8.44 -15.51
N SER A 152 19.77 -7.58 -14.52
CA SER A 152 20.10 -7.90 -13.13
C SER A 152 18.99 -8.74 -12.47
N LEU A 153 19.38 -9.69 -11.62
CA LEU A 153 18.41 -10.38 -10.75
C LEU A 153 18.17 -9.53 -9.49
N PRO A 154 16.98 -8.94 -9.31
CA PRO A 154 16.69 -8.14 -8.13
C PRO A 154 16.56 -9.02 -6.89
N THR A 155 17.27 -8.67 -5.82
CA THR A 155 17.21 -9.37 -4.53
C THR A 155 16.20 -8.73 -3.57
N GLU A 156 15.89 -7.45 -3.77
CA GLU A 156 14.98 -6.67 -2.93
C GLU A 156 13.88 -6.02 -3.76
N PRO A 157 12.66 -5.87 -3.19
CA PRO A 157 11.58 -5.20 -3.88
C PRO A 157 11.83 -3.68 -3.96
N ALA A 158 11.67 -3.12 -5.15
CA ALA A 158 11.95 -1.70 -5.44
C ALA A 158 10.93 -0.73 -4.83
N ASN A 159 9.69 -1.19 -4.61
CA ASN A 159 8.59 -0.37 -4.09
C ASN A 159 8.42 -0.45 -2.58
N VAL A 160 9.02 -1.43 -1.91
CA VAL A 160 8.86 -1.65 -0.46
C VAL A 160 10.00 -0.95 0.28
N LYS A 161 9.75 0.27 0.73
CA LYS A 161 10.65 1.01 1.61
C LYS A 161 10.25 0.77 3.06
N SER A 162 10.47 -0.44 3.56
CA SER A 162 10.05 -0.89 4.89
C SER A 162 10.48 0.06 6.01
N THR A 163 11.72 0.51 6.02
CA THR A 163 12.25 1.44 7.02
C THR A 163 11.45 2.76 7.04
N LEU A 164 11.15 3.32 5.87
CA LEU A 164 10.39 4.58 5.78
C LEU A 164 8.95 4.40 6.26
N GLN A 165 8.30 3.31 5.89
CA GLN A 165 6.91 3.03 6.27
C GLN A 165 6.77 2.76 7.77
N ILE A 166 7.69 1.99 8.35
CA ILE A 166 7.75 1.74 9.79
C ILE A 166 7.98 3.04 10.55
N THR A 167 8.91 3.88 10.08
CA THR A 167 9.20 5.19 10.69
C THR A 167 7.98 6.11 10.63
N LEU A 168 7.30 6.19 9.49
CA LEU A 168 6.07 6.97 9.35
C LEU A 168 4.97 6.46 10.28
N GLY A 169 4.82 5.15 10.42
CA GLY A 169 3.90 4.53 11.36
C GLY A 169 4.20 4.93 12.81
N ALA A 170 5.47 4.90 13.21
CA ALA A 170 5.91 5.30 14.55
C ALA A 170 5.62 6.79 14.81
N ILE A 171 5.95 7.68 13.85
CA ILE A 171 5.67 9.12 13.95
C ILE A 171 4.18 9.38 14.07
N ALA A 172 3.35 8.72 13.25
CA ALA A 172 1.91 8.87 13.30
C ALA A 172 1.33 8.42 14.66
N GLY A 173 1.80 7.30 15.21
CA GLY A 173 1.40 6.81 16.53
C GLY A 173 1.83 7.76 17.65
N PHE A 174 3.03 8.35 17.56
CA PHE A 174 3.51 9.34 18.51
C PHE A 174 2.69 10.63 18.48
N LEU A 175 2.44 11.21 17.30
CA LEU A 175 1.64 12.41 17.13
C LEU A 175 0.19 12.19 17.61
N PHE A 176 -0.38 11.04 17.30
CA PHE A 176 -1.70 10.68 17.78
C PHE A 176 -1.76 10.68 19.31
N ALA A 177 -0.77 10.11 19.98
CA ALA A 177 -0.71 10.11 21.44
C ALA A 177 -0.62 11.54 22.01
N ILE A 178 0.19 12.40 21.44
CA ILE A 178 0.30 13.80 21.86
C ILE A 178 -1.05 14.50 21.76
N ILE A 179 -1.73 14.35 20.65
CA ILE A 179 -3.05 14.96 20.42
C ILE A 179 -4.08 14.43 21.46
N VAL A 180 -4.12 13.13 21.69
CA VAL A 180 -5.05 12.53 22.66
C VAL A 180 -4.76 13.01 24.08
N VAL A 181 -3.50 13.03 24.50
CA VAL A 181 -3.09 13.50 25.84
C VAL A 181 -3.42 15.00 25.99
N PHE A 182 -3.24 15.81 24.94
CA PHE A 182 -3.64 17.21 24.95
C PHE A 182 -5.16 17.38 25.16
N PHE A 183 -5.98 16.62 24.43
CA PHE A 183 -7.43 16.66 24.62
C PHE A 183 -7.88 16.19 26.01
N ILE A 184 -7.18 15.22 26.60
CA ILE A 184 -7.46 14.79 27.97
C ILE A 184 -7.14 15.92 28.95
N TYR A 185 -6.06 16.65 28.72
CA TYR A 185 -5.68 17.82 29.54
C TYR A 185 -6.73 18.93 29.44
N ASP A 186 -7.09 19.32 28.24
CA ASP A 186 -8.09 20.36 27.97
C ASP A 186 -9.47 20.00 28.55
N TYR A 187 -9.90 18.75 28.38
CA TYR A 187 -11.15 18.25 28.95
C TYR A 187 -11.14 18.32 30.48
N ARG A 188 -10.04 17.98 31.13
CA ARG A 188 -9.91 18.06 32.60
C ARG A 188 -9.94 19.50 33.09
N LEU A 189 -9.25 20.39 32.38
CA LEU A 189 -9.20 21.82 32.69
C LEU A 189 -10.58 22.44 32.53
N SER A 190 -11.28 22.15 31.45
CA SER A 190 -12.66 22.62 31.19
C SER A 190 -13.66 22.12 32.20
N ARG A 191 -13.48 20.86 32.64
CA ARG A 191 -14.37 20.28 33.71
C ARG A 191 -14.09 20.91 35.07
N ALA A 192 -12.86 21.24 35.39
CA ALA A 192 -12.51 21.92 36.63
C ALA A 192 -13.02 23.36 36.67
N ALA A 193 -12.98 24.06 35.52
CA ALA A 193 -13.46 25.44 35.39
C ALA A 193 -15.00 25.56 35.40
N ASN A 194 -15.72 24.53 34.97
CA ASN A 194 -17.19 24.55 34.86
C ASN A 194 -17.84 23.29 35.44
N PRO A 195 -17.78 23.07 36.77
CA PRO A 195 -18.31 21.86 37.39
C PRO A 195 -19.82 21.71 37.20
N GLU A 196 -20.57 22.80 37.08
CA GLU A 196 -22.04 22.81 36.93
C GLU A 196 -22.52 22.20 35.60
N LEU A 197 -21.70 22.23 34.55
CA LEU A 197 -22.05 21.67 33.26
C LEU A 197 -21.93 20.12 33.22
N PHE A 198 -21.24 19.53 34.18
CA PHE A 198 -20.92 18.10 34.23
C PHE A 198 -21.57 17.37 35.43
N THR A 199 -22.18 18.08 36.40
CA THR A 199 -23.02 17.50 37.45
C THR A 199 -24.42 17.31 36.92
N LYS A 200 -24.83 16.07 36.72
CA LYS A 200 -26.27 15.76 36.62
C LYS A 200 -26.88 16.12 37.97
N THR A 201 -27.68 17.17 38.03
CA THR A 201 -28.52 17.49 39.20
C THR A 201 -29.45 16.30 39.45
N PRO A 202 -29.42 15.65 40.64
CA PRO A 202 -30.47 14.73 41.01
C PRO A 202 -31.76 15.50 41.12
N ASP A 203 -32.82 14.93 40.62
CA ASP A 203 -34.21 15.36 40.61
C ASP A 203 -34.59 16.29 41.77
N GLN A 204 -34.84 17.57 41.49
CA GLN A 204 -35.62 18.41 42.41
C GLN A 204 -37.10 18.18 42.15
N PRO A 205 -37.94 18.05 43.22
CA PRO A 205 -39.36 17.78 43.07
C PRO A 205 -40.08 18.93 42.36
N LYS A 206 -40.91 18.60 41.42
CA LYS A 206 -41.72 19.47 40.57
C LYS A 206 -42.54 20.49 41.39
N LYS A 207 -42.12 21.76 41.47
CA LYS A 207 -42.96 22.90 41.82
C LYS A 207 -43.69 23.38 40.57
N LYS A 208 -45.04 23.51 40.74
CA LYS A 208 -45.97 23.82 39.67
C LYS A 208 -45.73 25.20 39.04
N LYS A 209 -45.81 25.24 37.74
CA LYS A 209 -46.20 26.28 36.76
C LYS A 209 -46.11 27.76 37.16
N ALA A 210 -45.11 28.46 36.55
CA ALA A 210 -45.36 29.87 36.15
C ALA A 210 -44.80 29.97 34.67
N LYS A 211 -45.65 30.40 33.74
CA LYS A 211 -45.35 30.72 32.36
C LYS A 211 -44.31 31.84 32.31
N LYS A 212 -43.07 31.59 31.82
CA LYS A 212 -42.14 32.64 31.43
C LYS A 212 -41.42 32.25 30.14
N LYS A 213 -41.35 33.24 29.27
CA LYS A 213 -40.71 33.44 27.99
C LYS A 213 -39.52 32.51 27.65
N LYS A 214 -39.51 32.02 26.39
CA LYS A 214 -38.41 31.29 25.76
C LYS A 214 -37.07 32.02 25.92
N PRO A 215 -36.03 31.39 26.47
CA PRO A 215 -34.67 31.89 26.33
C PRO A 215 -34.10 31.49 24.97
N THR A 216 -33.52 32.45 24.28
CA THR A 216 -32.72 32.30 23.09
C THR A 216 -31.56 31.34 23.38
N LYS A 217 -31.36 30.32 22.54
CA LYS A 217 -30.27 29.33 22.62
C LYS A 217 -28.93 30.01 22.49
N PRO A 218 -27.94 29.76 23.37
CA PRO A 218 -26.58 30.20 23.17
C PRO A 218 -25.95 29.36 22.03
N ALA A 219 -25.29 30.03 21.12
CA ALA A 219 -24.68 29.48 19.87
C ALA A 219 -23.54 28.48 20.06
N SER A 220 -23.10 28.18 21.29
CA SER A 220 -21.91 27.33 21.55
C SER A 220 -22.20 25.83 21.70
N ILE A 221 -23.48 25.43 21.82
CA ILE A 221 -23.85 24.00 21.99
C ILE A 221 -23.73 23.22 20.65
N GLY A 222 -23.72 23.93 19.52
CA GLY A 222 -23.67 23.30 18.17
C GLY A 222 -22.39 22.61 17.84
N ILE A 223 -21.23 23.05 18.38
CA ILE A 223 -19.92 22.52 17.98
C ILE A 223 -19.61 21.19 18.66
N ILE A 224 -19.87 21.09 19.97
CA ILE A 224 -19.61 19.83 20.73
C ILE A 224 -20.56 18.71 20.26
N THR A 225 -21.80 19.04 19.95
CA THR A 225 -22.76 18.07 19.42
C THR A 225 -22.40 17.63 18.00
N ARG A 226 -21.87 18.53 17.16
CA ARG A 226 -21.36 18.19 15.82
C ARG A 226 -20.12 17.31 15.90
N ILE A 227 -19.17 17.61 16.76
CA ILE A 227 -17.96 16.79 16.96
C ILE A 227 -18.34 15.39 17.46
N LYS A 228 -19.26 15.29 18.43
CA LYS A 228 -19.73 14.00 18.94
C LYS A 228 -20.47 13.16 17.88
N THR A 229 -21.20 13.82 16.98
CA THR A 229 -21.91 13.16 15.88
C THR A 229 -20.92 12.72 14.80
N ILE A 230 -19.92 13.55 14.45
CA ILE A 230 -18.85 13.22 13.50
C ILE A 230 -18.03 12.03 14.04
N TRP A 231 -17.65 12.04 15.32
CA TRP A 231 -16.92 10.95 15.96
C TRP A 231 -17.70 9.64 15.97
N ARG A 232 -18.98 9.68 16.29
CA ARG A 232 -19.85 8.50 16.29
C ARG A 232 -20.02 7.94 14.87
N ASN A 233 -20.17 8.80 13.87
CA ASN A 233 -20.29 8.38 12.48
C ASN A 233 -18.96 7.83 11.95
N PHE A 234 -17.82 8.40 12.34
CA PHE A 234 -16.49 7.92 11.98
C PHE A 234 -16.22 6.54 12.60
N THR A 235 -16.48 6.34 13.89
CA THR A 235 -16.25 5.04 14.55
C THR A 235 -17.19 3.95 14.02
N THR A 236 -18.42 4.27 13.65
CA THR A 236 -19.35 3.31 13.04
C THR A 236 -18.97 2.96 11.61
N ALA A 237 -18.46 3.92 10.83
CA ALA A 237 -17.95 3.67 9.47
C ALA A 237 -16.70 2.79 9.51
N LEU A 238 -15.76 3.07 10.41
CA LEU A 238 -14.55 2.28 10.61
C LEU A 238 -14.86 0.84 11.04
N ALA A 239 -15.78 0.66 12.00
CA ALA A 239 -16.23 -0.65 12.45
C ALA A 239 -16.92 -1.46 11.33
N LYS A 240 -17.66 -0.78 10.44
CA LYS A 240 -18.29 -1.42 9.28
C LYS A 240 -17.25 -1.88 8.24
N GLN A 241 -16.24 -1.07 7.99
CA GLN A 241 -15.14 -1.37 7.09
C GLN A 241 -14.26 -2.51 7.61
N TRP A 242 -13.96 -2.53 8.93
CA TRP A 242 -13.25 -3.63 9.57
C TRP A 242 -14.02 -4.96 9.50
N ARG A 243 -15.35 -4.93 9.66
CA ARG A 243 -16.17 -6.15 9.53
C ARG A 243 -16.21 -6.68 8.11
N SER A 244 -16.17 -5.82 7.08
CA SER A 244 -16.08 -6.28 5.69
C SER A 244 -14.72 -6.92 5.40
N LEU A 245 -13.61 -6.30 5.82
CA LEU A 245 -12.27 -6.85 5.65
C LEU A 245 -12.06 -8.18 6.37
N LEU A 246 -12.60 -8.33 7.59
CA LEU A 246 -12.57 -9.60 8.32
C LEU A 246 -13.43 -10.68 7.66
N LYS A 247 -14.52 -10.30 7.00
CA LYS A 247 -15.37 -11.24 6.28
C LYS A 247 -14.69 -11.74 5.01
N ASP A 248 -14.04 -10.83 4.28
CA ASP A 248 -13.26 -11.17 3.07
C ASP A 248 -12.01 -12.00 3.41
N ALA A 249 -11.30 -11.66 4.48
CA ALA A 249 -10.18 -12.48 4.97
C ALA A 249 -10.63 -13.90 5.38
N LYS A 250 -11.80 -14.02 6.02
CA LYS A 250 -12.36 -15.34 6.41
C LYS A 250 -12.79 -16.17 5.22
N SER A 251 -13.25 -15.56 4.13
CA SER A 251 -13.61 -16.28 2.88
C SER A 251 -12.37 -16.74 2.11
N THR A 252 -11.25 -16.00 2.22
CA THR A 252 -9.99 -16.32 1.54
C THR A 252 -9.19 -17.40 2.29
N PHE A 253 -9.35 -17.49 3.61
CA PHE A 253 -8.68 -18.51 4.46
C PHE A 253 -9.60 -19.62 4.95
N ALA A 254 -10.77 -19.83 4.36
CA ALA A 254 -11.58 -21.01 4.63
C ALA A 254 -10.84 -22.23 4.08
N PRO A 255 -10.46 -23.24 4.91
CA PRO A 255 -9.85 -24.44 4.39
C PRO A 255 -10.87 -25.11 3.46
N GLU A 256 -10.41 -25.43 2.26
CA GLU A 256 -11.12 -26.22 1.27
C GLU A 256 -11.61 -27.49 1.96
N ARG A 257 -12.92 -27.68 2.05
CA ARG A 257 -13.47 -28.90 2.62
C ARG A 257 -13.08 -30.06 1.70
N GLU A 258 -12.18 -30.86 2.19
CA GLU A 258 -11.82 -32.17 1.64
C GLU A 258 -13.08 -33.04 1.52
N THR A 259 -13.80 -32.92 0.42
CA THR A 259 -14.88 -33.81 0.01
C THR A 259 -14.35 -34.73 -1.06
N ASP A 260 -13.41 -35.59 -0.69
CA ASP A 260 -13.18 -36.80 -1.47
C ASP A 260 -12.63 -37.92 -0.55
N LYS A 261 -13.51 -38.52 0.24
CA LYS A 261 -13.24 -39.84 0.77
C LYS A 261 -13.68 -40.86 -0.26
N PRO A 262 -12.80 -41.66 -0.86
CA PRO A 262 -13.18 -42.73 -1.74
C PRO A 262 -14.00 -43.77 -0.95
N LYS A 263 -15.17 -44.10 -1.52
CA LYS A 263 -16.08 -45.13 -1.05
C LYS A 263 -15.33 -46.46 -0.92
N PRO A 264 -15.41 -47.20 0.19
CA PRO A 264 -14.73 -48.50 0.32
C PRO A 264 -15.26 -49.50 -0.70
N ALA A 265 -14.33 -50.12 -1.44
CA ALA A 265 -14.59 -51.13 -2.43
C ALA A 265 -15.30 -52.33 -1.80
N ALA A 266 -16.39 -52.78 -2.43
CA ALA A 266 -17.14 -53.96 -2.07
C ALA A 266 -16.25 -55.21 -2.13
N LYS A 267 -16.26 -56.02 -1.08
CA LYS A 267 -15.61 -57.36 -1.01
C LYS A 267 -16.19 -58.28 -2.11
N PRO A 268 -15.36 -59.02 -2.85
CA PRO A 268 -15.85 -60.03 -3.75
C PRO A 268 -16.39 -61.25 -2.98
N ALA A 269 -17.57 -61.69 -3.37
CA ALA A 269 -18.24 -62.87 -2.83
C ALA A 269 -17.43 -64.16 -3.08
N ALA A 270 -17.22 -64.94 -2.03
CA ALA A 270 -16.59 -66.24 -2.07
C ALA A 270 -17.46 -67.21 -2.90
N LYS A 271 -16.91 -67.73 -3.99
CA LYS A 271 -17.49 -68.88 -4.73
C LYS A 271 -17.21 -70.17 -3.96
N SER A 272 -18.28 -70.77 -3.44
CA SER A 272 -18.34 -72.12 -2.92
C SER A 272 -17.97 -73.13 -4.05
N LYS A 273 -16.91 -73.89 -3.82
CA LYS A 273 -16.63 -75.13 -4.59
C LYS A 273 -17.55 -76.24 -4.05
N LYS A 274 -18.45 -76.74 -4.93
CA LYS A 274 -19.11 -78.01 -4.76
C LYS A 274 -18.34 -79.06 -5.56
N LYS A 275 -18.00 -80.17 -4.87
CA LYS A 275 -17.42 -81.38 -5.42
C LYS A 275 -18.39 -82.05 -6.43
N GLU A 276 -17.89 -82.48 -7.51
CA GLU A 276 -17.85 -83.86 -8.02
C GLU A 276 -16.77 -83.95 -9.08
#